data_7e4bce19319d4f627de5fa1cd0acbb02
#
_entry.id   7e4bce19319d4f627de5fa1cd0acbb02
#
_cell.length_a   1.000
_cell.length_b   1.000
_cell.length_c   1.000
_cell.angle_alpha   90.00
_cell.angle_beta   90.00
_cell.angle_gamma   90.00
#
_symmetry.space_group_name_H-M   'P 1'
#
loop_
_entity.id
_entity.type
_entity.pdbx_description
1 polymer ?
#
loop_
_entity_poly.entity_id
_entity_poly.type
_entity_poly.pdbx_seq_one_letter_code
_entity_poly.pdbx_strand_id
1 'polypeptide(L)'
;VAIMNDGLIEQLAKPEEIYSSPQTQFVAKFVGFENFFKGEIKDSSGKYHFISEKGGYETPILDQTIIQRKTAIAAFRPNGFEILSSDQKDQSLIPGLIRVQTYLGKGYRYLIDTELGELVVDHTENKFSINTQIFLKPLPEMMVLL
;
A
#
# COMPACT_ATOMS: atom_id res chain seq x y z
N VAL A 1 11.39 -4.14 21.68
CA VAL A 1 9.92 -4.10 21.66
C VAL A 1 9.39 -5.41 21.10
N ALA A 2 8.42 -5.97 21.78
CA ALA A 2 7.72 -7.18 21.34
C ALA A 2 6.27 -6.84 20.98
N ILE A 3 5.83 -7.24 19.81
CA ILE A 3 4.42 -7.20 19.42
C ILE A 3 3.84 -8.58 19.66
N MET A 4 2.79 -8.64 20.47
CA MET A 4 2.16 -9.89 20.87
C MET A 4 0.74 -10.00 20.31
N ASN A 5 0.36 -11.23 19.97
CA ASN A 5 -0.97 -11.58 19.51
C ASN A 5 -1.35 -12.93 20.13
N ASP A 6 -2.47 -12.99 20.85
CA ASP A 6 -2.99 -14.20 21.52
C ASP A 6 -1.92 -14.92 22.38
N GLY A 7 -1.12 -14.15 23.12
CA GLY A 7 -0.08 -14.67 23.99
C GLY A 7 1.20 -15.11 23.28
N LEU A 8 1.29 -14.98 21.96
CA LEU A 8 2.47 -15.30 21.17
C LEU A 8 3.15 -14.02 20.68
N ILE A 9 4.48 -14.08 20.60
CA ILE A 9 5.27 -12.97 20.04
C ILE A 9 5.23 -13.06 18.52
N GLU A 10 4.64 -12.04 17.88
CA GLU A 10 4.60 -11.91 16.42
C GLU A 10 5.92 -11.37 15.88
N GLN A 11 6.49 -10.39 16.57
CA GLN A 11 7.76 -9.79 16.18
C GLN A 11 8.46 -9.21 17.40
N LEU A 12 9.78 -9.42 17.49
CA LEU A 12 10.64 -8.84 18.50
C LEU A 12 11.77 -8.10 17.78
N ALA A 13 11.81 -6.78 17.89
CA ALA A 13 12.79 -5.94 17.23
C ALA A 13 12.84 -4.54 17.87
N LYS A 14 13.74 -3.69 17.37
CA LYS A 14 13.74 -2.27 17.76
C LYS A 14 12.49 -1.57 17.23
N PRO A 15 12.01 -0.51 17.91
CA PRO A 15 10.81 0.21 17.46
C PRO A 15 10.85 0.65 15.99
N GLU A 16 12.00 1.15 15.53
CA GLU A 16 12.19 1.60 14.16
C GLU A 16 12.04 0.46 13.14
N GLU A 17 12.55 -0.72 13.50
CA GLU A 17 12.44 -1.91 12.63
C GLU A 17 11.01 -2.43 12.57
N ILE A 18 10.30 -2.44 13.70
CA ILE A 18 8.88 -2.84 13.72
C ILE A 18 8.06 -1.91 12.86
N TYR A 19 8.32 -0.60 12.94
CA TYR A 19 7.62 0.41 12.16
C TYR A 19 7.92 0.32 10.66
N SER A 20 9.19 0.16 10.28
CA SER A 20 9.62 0.20 8.87
C SER A 20 9.57 -1.15 8.17
N SER A 21 9.68 -2.25 8.92
CA SER A 21 9.82 -3.60 8.38
C SER A 21 8.99 -4.61 9.18
N PRO A 22 7.65 -4.42 9.24
CA PRO A 22 6.79 -5.40 9.88
C PRO A 22 6.88 -6.73 9.14
N GLN A 23 6.89 -7.83 9.89
CA GLN A 23 7.08 -9.17 9.32
C GLN A 23 5.76 -9.90 9.07
N THR A 24 4.69 -9.47 9.71
CA THR A 24 3.35 -10.08 9.53
C THR A 24 2.32 -9.01 9.27
N GLN A 25 1.18 -9.43 8.72
CA GLN A 25 0.06 -8.52 8.49
C GLN A 25 -0.49 -7.95 9.81
N PHE A 26 -0.47 -8.74 10.87
CA PHE A 26 -0.86 -8.27 12.20
C PHE A 26 0.02 -7.10 12.67
N VAL A 27 1.35 -7.27 12.60
CA VAL A 27 2.29 -6.21 12.98
C VAL A 27 2.14 -4.99 12.06
N ALA A 28 2.00 -5.21 10.75
CA ALA A 28 1.80 -4.13 9.79
C ALA A 28 0.57 -3.29 10.14
N LYS A 29 -0.55 -3.92 10.43
CA LYS A 29 -1.77 -3.23 10.87
C LYS A 29 -1.56 -2.45 12.16
N PHE A 30 -0.83 -3.04 13.11
CA PHE A 30 -0.52 -2.40 14.39
C PHE A 30 0.26 -1.09 14.21
N VAL A 31 1.18 -1.04 13.23
CA VAL A 31 2.01 0.14 12.97
C VAL A 31 1.49 1.03 11.83
N GLY A 32 0.21 0.91 11.48
CA GLY A 32 -0.48 1.88 10.64
C GLY A 32 -0.62 1.53 9.17
N PHE A 33 -0.27 0.33 8.74
CA PHE A 33 -0.59 -0.14 7.39
C PHE A 33 -2.08 -0.47 7.32
N GLU A 34 -2.76 0.03 6.32
CA GLU A 34 -4.20 -0.16 6.15
C GLU A 34 -4.59 -0.71 4.79
N ASN A 35 -3.67 -0.71 3.82
CA ASN A 35 -3.92 -1.17 2.46
C ASN A 35 -3.07 -2.40 2.18
N PHE A 36 -3.72 -3.51 1.78
CA PHE A 36 -3.07 -4.79 1.56
C PHE A 36 -3.51 -5.40 0.24
N PHE A 37 -2.56 -5.75 -0.62
CA PHE A 37 -2.85 -6.37 -1.93
C PHE A 37 -2.14 -7.70 -2.05
N LYS A 38 -2.86 -8.76 -2.37
CA LYS A 38 -2.26 -10.03 -2.77
C LYS A 38 -1.72 -9.91 -4.19
N GLY A 39 -0.60 -10.55 -4.45
CA GLY A 39 -0.03 -10.54 -5.79
C GLY A 39 1.17 -11.44 -5.94
N GLU A 40 1.83 -11.29 -7.07
CA GLU A 40 3.00 -12.06 -7.46
C GLU A 40 4.22 -11.17 -7.59
N ILE A 41 5.38 -11.78 -7.36
CA ILE A 41 6.66 -11.13 -7.62
C ILE A 41 7.18 -11.68 -8.94
N LYS A 42 7.41 -10.80 -9.91
CA LYS A 42 7.91 -11.17 -11.23
C LYS A 42 9.21 -10.48 -11.55
N ASP A 43 10.09 -11.22 -12.21
CA ASP A 43 11.33 -10.70 -12.78
C ASP A 43 11.04 -10.17 -14.18
N SER A 44 11.36 -8.90 -14.41
CA SER A 44 11.29 -8.26 -15.70
C SER A 44 12.64 -7.64 -16.01
N SER A 45 13.37 -8.25 -16.92
CA SER A 45 14.71 -7.80 -17.37
C SER A 45 15.71 -7.60 -16.21
N GLY A 46 15.72 -8.55 -15.26
CA GLY A 46 16.62 -8.52 -14.11
C GLY A 46 16.14 -7.65 -12.94
N LYS A 47 14.95 -7.07 -13.04
CA LYS A 47 14.34 -6.27 -11.98
C LYS A 47 13.05 -6.90 -11.52
N TYR A 48 12.81 -6.88 -10.22
CA TYR A 48 11.60 -7.43 -9.65
C TYR A 48 10.50 -6.40 -9.54
N HIS A 49 9.27 -6.84 -9.83
CA HIS A 49 8.05 -6.05 -9.71
C HIS A 49 7.02 -6.85 -8.93
N PHE A 50 6.25 -6.15 -8.12
CA PHE A 50 5.03 -6.70 -7.54
C PHE A 50 3.88 -6.46 -8.52
N ILE A 51 3.10 -7.49 -8.80
CA ILE A 51 1.94 -7.41 -9.68
C ILE A 51 0.72 -7.88 -8.91
N SER A 52 -0.27 -7.01 -8.73
CA SER A 52 -1.47 -7.36 -7.98
C SER A 52 -2.26 -8.48 -8.66
N GLU A 53 -2.82 -9.39 -7.87
CA GLU A 53 -3.64 -10.51 -8.35
C GLU A 53 -4.87 -10.00 -9.10
N LYS A 54 -5.55 -8.99 -8.54
CA LYS A 54 -6.64 -8.30 -9.22
C LYS A 54 -6.09 -7.11 -10.00
N GLY A 55 -6.52 -6.97 -11.25
CA GLY A 55 -6.20 -5.83 -12.09
C GLY A 55 -4.78 -5.81 -12.67
N GLY A 56 -3.85 -6.62 -12.17
CA GLY A 56 -2.50 -6.70 -12.71
C GLY A 56 -1.69 -5.41 -12.56
N TYR A 57 -1.92 -4.62 -11.50
CA TYR A 57 -1.21 -3.37 -11.28
C TYR A 57 0.22 -3.63 -10.84
N GLU A 58 1.17 -3.00 -11.53
CA GLU A 58 2.60 -3.21 -11.30
C GLU A 58 3.18 -2.13 -10.40
N THR A 59 3.99 -2.56 -9.43
CA THR A 59 4.78 -1.65 -8.59
C THR A 59 6.21 -2.16 -8.54
N PRO A 60 7.21 -1.33 -8.89
CA PRO A 60 8.60 -1.74 -8.79
C PRO A 60 8.99 -2.09 -7.35
N ILE A 61 9.80 -3.11 -7.18
CA ILE A 61 10.37 -3.48 -5.87
C ILE A 61 11.77 -2.86 -5.82
N LEU A 62 11.98 -1.93 -4.88
CA LEU A 62 13.24 -1.19 -4.81
C LEU A 62 14.36 -2.02 -4.19
N ASP A 63 14.05 -2.82 -3.17
CA ASP A 63 15.03 -3.73 -2.58
C ASP A 63 15.07 -5.04 -3.37
N GLN A 64 16.08 -5.19 -4.22
CA GLN A 64 16.24 -6.33 -5.11
C GLN A 64 17.00 -7.50 -4.45
N THR A 65 17.40 -7.39 -3.16
CA THR A 65 18.38 -8.30 -2.58
C THR A 65 17.82 -9.64 -2.11
N ILE A 66 16.49 -9.79 -1.90
CA ILE A 66 15.98 -10.92 -1.12
C ILE A 66 14.72 -11.53 -1.74
N ILE A 67 14.59 -11.62 -3.06
CA ILE A 67 13.33 -12.14 -3.56
C ILE A 67 13.48 -13.60 -3.98
N GLN A 68 13.15 -14.49 -3.04
CA GLN A 68 13.05 -15.93 -3.29
C GLN A 68 11.60 -16.42 -3.36
N ARG A 69 10.63 -15.54 -3.08
CA ARG A 69 9.20 -15.88 -3.10
C ARG A 69 8.57 -15.50 -4.42
N LYS A 70 7.56 -16.27 -4.84
CA LYS A 70 6.75 -15.97 -6.03
C LYS A 70 5.51 -15.16 -5.72
N THR A 71 5.03 -15.20 -4.48
CA THR A 71 3.82 -14.50 -4.05
C THR A 71 4.13 -13.65 -2.83
N ALA A 72 3.37 -12.57 -2.66
CA ALA A 72 3.50 -11.67 -1.54
C ALA A 72 2.20 -10.91 -1.30
N ILE A 73 2.13 -10.24 -0.15
CA ILE A 73 1.13 -9.22 0.14
C ILE A 73 1.86 -7.89 0.17
N ALA A 74 1.51 -6.98 -0.73
CA ALA A 74 2.01 -5.62 -0.69
C ALA A 74 1.19 -4.82 0.33
N ALA A 75 1.88 -4.15 1.23
CA ALA A 75 1.26 -3.35 2.28
C ALA A 75 1.66 -1.88 2.15
N PHE A 76 0.69 -1.00 2.32
CA PHE A 76 0.88 0.46 2.26
C PHE A 76 0.16 1.14 3.41
N ARG A 77 0.81 2.18 3.96
CA ARG A 77 0.13 3.14 4.83
C ARG A 77 -0.76 4.07 3.99
N PRO A 78 -1.70 4.81 4.62
CA PRO A 78 -2.54 5.76 3.87
C PRO A 78 -1.78 6.80 3.07
N ASN A 79 -0.57 7.16 3.47
CA ASN A 79 0.29 8.10 2.73
C ASN A 79 1.15 7.44 1.63
N GLY A 80 0.92 6.17 1.34
CA GLY A 80 1.70 5.39 0.38
C GLY A 80 1.27 5.54 -1.09
N PHE A 81 0.39 6.48 -1.40
CA PHE A 81 -0.14 6.70 -2.75
C PHE A 81 -0.12 8.16 -3.14
N GLU A 82 0.11 8.41 -4.41
CA GLU A 82 -0.17 9.69 -5.04
C GLU A 82 -1.55 9.63 -5.71
N ILE A 83 -2.36 10.68 -5.57
CA ILE A 83 -3.67 10.78 -6.21
C ILE A 83 -3.54 11.64 -7.47
N LEU A 84 -3.95 11.08 -8.61
CA LEU A 84 -3.90 11.73 -9.91
C LEU A 84 -5.32 11.88 -10.47
N SER A 85 -5.59 13.03 -11.09
CA SER A 85 -6.90 13.32 -11.68
C SER A 85 -7.04 12.84 -13.13
N SER A 86 -5.94 12.47 -13.79
CA SER A 86 -5.95 12.04 -15.20
C SER A 86 -5.20 10.72 -15.38
N ASP A 87 -5.73 9.88 -16.28
CA ASP A 87 -5.08 8.65 -16.68
C ASP A 87 -3.91 8.95 -17.60
N GLN A 88 -2.73 8.49 -17.24
CA GLN A 88 -1.53 8.58 -18.06
C GLN A 88 -1.22 7.26 -18.78
N LYS A 89 -2.18 6.33 -18.81
CA LYS A 89 -2.03 4.98 -19.40
C LYS A 89 -0.85 4.20 -18.86
N ASP A 90 -0.67 4.26 -17.57
CA ASP A 90 0.37 3.55 -16.86
C ASP A 90 -0.27 2.37 -16.11
N GLN A 91 0.27 1.16 -16.27
CA GLN A 91 -0.20 -0.05 -15.58
C GLN A 91 0.01 -0.01 -14.07
N SER A 92 0.75 0.97 -13.57
CA SER A 92 0.91 1.21 -12.14
C SER A 92 -0.25 2.04 -11.54
N LEU A 93 -1.11 2.64 -12.37
CA LEU A 93 -2.20 3.49 -11.92
C LEU A 93 -3.46 2.66 -11.64
N ILE A 94 -4.00 2.85 -10.45
CA ILE A 94 -5.20 2.15 -9.99
C ILE A 94 -6.38 3.09 -10.08
N PRO A 95 -7.37 2.82 -10.96
CA PRO A 95 -8.58 3.63 -11.01
C PRO A 95 -9.38 3.49 -9.72
N GLY A 96 -9.94 4.58 -9.24
CA GLY A 96 -10.74 4.57 -8.02
C GLY A 96 -11.82 5.64 -8.02
N LEU A 97 -12.82 5.43 -7.18
CA LEU A 97 -13.92 6.37 -6.96
C LEU A 97 -13.91 6.80 -5.49
N ILE A 98 -13.83 8.11 -5.27
CA ILE A 98 -13.83 8.67 -3.92
C ILE A 98 -15.22 8.53 -3.31
N ARG A 99 -15.31 7.84 -2.16
CA ARG A 99 -16.57 7.60 -1.45
C ARG A 99 -16.73 8.45 -0.22
N VAL A 100 -15.65 8.64 0.54
CA VAL A 100 -15.69 9.37 1.81
C VAL A 100 -14.48 10.28 1.89
N GLN A 101 -14.69 11.44 2.47
CA GLN A 101 -13.64 12.41 2.78
C GLN A 101 -13.75 12.78 4.26
N THR A 102 -12.64 12.67 4.99
CA THR A 102 -12.58 13.01 6.41
C THR A 102 -11.46 13.99 6.66
N TYR A 103 -11.74 15.08 7.35
CA TYR A 103 -10.72 16.02 7.79
C TYR A 103 -10.00 15.48 9.03
N LEU A 104 -8.65 15.43 8.99
CA LEU A 104 -7.83 14.88 10.06
C LEU A 104 -7.14 15.94 10.93
N GLY A 105 -7.45 17.21 10.72
CA GLY A 105 -6.72 18.30 11.36
C GLY A 105 -5.43 18.71 10.64
N LYS A 106 -4.79 17.74 9.94
CA LYS A 106 -3.60 17.93 9.10
C LYS A 106 -3.81 17.27 7.75
N GLY A 107 -4.76 17.76 6.96
CA GLY A 107 -5.08 17.15 5.69
C GLY A 107 -6.32 16.26 5.77
N TYR A 108 -6.48 15.40 4.79
CA TYR A 108 -7.72 14.68 4.53
C TYR A 108 -7.45 13.21 4.33
N ARG A 109 -8.37 12.38 4.79
CA ARG A 109 -8.39 10.95 4.53
C ARG A 109 -9.54 10.63 3.58
N TYR A 110 -9.22 9.90 2.54
CA TYR A 110 -10.19 9.46 1.55
C TYR A 110 -10.38 7.96 1.64
N LEU A 111 -11.63 7.51 1.62
CA LEU A 111 -11.94 6.12 1.32
C LEU A 111 -12.28 6.02 -0.15
N ILE A 112 -11.57 5.15 -0.85
CA ILE A 112 -11.61 5.07 -2.31
C ILE A 112 -11.95 3.64 -2.72
N ASP A 113 -13.06 3.49 -3.44
CA ASP A 113 -13.44 2.19 -4.02
C ASP A 113 -12.59 1.91 -5.25
N THR A 114 -11.94 0.76 -5.26
CA THR A 114 -11.12 0.29 -6.36
C THR A 114 -11.41 -1.17 -6.68
N GLU A 115 -10.87 -1.67 -7.78
CA GLU A 115 -10.88 -3.08 -8.13
C GLU A 115 -10.18 -3.96 -7.07
N LEU A 116 -9.24 -3.38 -6.33
CA LEU A 116 -8.52 -4.04 -5.24
C LEU A 116 -9.28 -4.02 -3.90
N GLY A 117 -10.47 -3.43 -3.88
CA GLY A 117 -11.24 -3.19 -2.68
C GLY A 117 -11.19 -1.72 -2.25
N GLU A 118 -11.66 -1.44 -1.04
CA GLU A 118 -11.59 -0.09 -0.48
C GLU A 118 -10.18 0.22 0.00
N LEU A 119 -9.63 1.34 -0.49
CA LEU A 119 -8.33 1.83 -0.07
C LEU A 119 -8.47 3.09 0.77
N VAL A 120 -7.58 3.23 1.73
CA VAL A 120 -7.48 4.39 2.63
C VAL A 120 -6.29 5.23 2.21
N VAL A 121 -6.51 6.45 1.76
CA VAL A 121 -5.46 7.31 1.22
C VAL A 121 -5.52 8.70 1.85
N ASP A 122 -4.40 9.15 2.38
CA ASP A 122 -4.26 10.47 2.96
C ASP A 122 -3.68 11.47 1.95
N HIS A 123 -4.21 12.69 1.97
CA HIS A 123 -3.73 13.79 1.15
C HIS A 123 -3.73 15.10 1.97
N THR A 124 -2.77 15.97 1.72
CA THR A 124 -2.61 17.20 2.48
C THR A 124 -3.64 18.28 2.16
N GLU A 125 -4.23 18.21 0.97
CA GLU A 125 -5.16 19.24 0.48
C GLU A 125 -6.54 18.67 0.17
N ASN A 126 -7.56 19.50 0.27
CA ASN A 126 -8.93 19.18 -0.12
C ASN A 126 -9.12 19.41 -1.62
N LYS A 127 -8.51 18.56 -2.44
CA LYS A 127 -8.58 18.68 -3.91
C LYS A 127 -9.66 17.84 -4.56
N PHE A 128 -10.18 16.84 -3.85
CA PHE A 128 -10.99 15.80 -4.47
C PHE A 128 -12.35 15.72 -3.82
N SER A 129 -13.39 15.72 -4.64
CA SER A 129 -14.78 15.65 -4.18
C SER A 129 -15.28 14.22 -4.14
N ILE A 130 -16.27 13.95 -3.29
CA ILE A 130 -16.97 12.66 -3.24
C ILE A 130 -17.58 12.38 -4.62
N ASN A 131 -17.58 11.11 -5.03
CA ASN A 131 -18.05 10.60 -6.33
C ASN A 131 -17.18 11.04 -7.53
N THR A 132 -15.97 11.51 -7.28
CA THR A 132 -15.00 11.83 -8.33
C THR A 132 -14.17 10.59 -8.64
N GLN A 133 -13.98 10.29 -9.91
CA GLN A 133 -13.05 9.27 -10.37
C GLN A 133 -11.63 9.83 -10.37
N ILE A 134 -10.71 9.08 -9.80
CA ILE A 134 -9.28 9.42 -9.72
C ILE A 134 -8.41 8.20 -10.04
N PHE A 135 -7.11 8.41 -10.08
CA PHE A 135 -6.14 7.34 -10.23
C PHE A 135 -5.17 7.37 -9.07
N LEU A 136 -4.83 6.21 -8.55
CA LEU A 136 -3.86 6.07 -7.47
C LEU A 136 -2.56 5.50 -8.02
N LYS A 137 -1.47 6.15 -7.67
CA LYS A 137 -0.12 5.67 -7.97
C LYS A 137 0.53 5.17 -6.68
N PRO A 138 0.72 3.85 -6.54
CA PRO A 138 1.48 3.33 -5.41
C PRO A 138 2.91 3.88 -5.43
N LEU A 139 3.40 4.32 -4.28
CA LEU A 139 4.76 4.81 -4.13
C LEU A 139 5.66 3.63 -3.76
N PRO A 140 6.61 3.21 -4.63
CA PRO A 140 7.42 2.02 -4.39
C PRO A 140 8.23 2.08 -3.10
N GLU A 141 8.72 3.26 -2.72
CA GLU A 141 9.47 3.49 -1.50
C GLU A 141 8.64 3.29 -0.22
N MET A 142 7.32 3.31 -0.33
CA MET A 142 6.39 3.13 0.78
C MET A 142 5.84 1.70 0.88
N MET A 143 6.17 0.84 -0.07
CA MET A 143 5.68 -0.53 -0.12
C MET A 143 6.47 -1.44 0.81
N VAL A 144 5.77 -2.23 1.60
CA VAL A 144 6.34 -3.34 2.36
C VAL A 144 5.74 -4.65 1.82
N LEU A 145 6.59 -5.65 1.61
CA LEU A 145 6.16 -6.98 1.17
C LEU A 145 6.11 -7.93 2.37
N LEU A 146 4.95 -8.53 2.57
CA LEU A 146 4.69 -9.49 3.65
C LEU A 146 4.59 -10.91 3.13
#